data_74eae5eb6b9f27f2566f1536a2d54ae6
#
_entry.id   74eae5eb6b9f27f2566f1536a2d54ae6
#
_cell.length_a   1.000
_cell.length_b   1.000
_cell.length_c   1.000
_cell.angle_alpha   90.00
_cell.angle_beta   90.00
_cell.angle_gamma   90.00
#
_symmetry.space_group_name_H-M   'P 1'
#
loop_
_entity.id
_entity.type
_entity.pdbx_description
1 polymer ?
#
loop_
_entity_poly.entity_id
_entity_poly.type
_entity_poly.pdbx_seq_one_letter_code
_entity_poly.pdbx_strand_id
1 'polypeptide(L)'
;MTKKISPKSPGKQRKRIYKSPIHSHKKMLKCRLDEFLQEEYGLRSLVVKKGDLVRVMRGQFRDTEGKVVRVDYSTIRVYLESATTTKADGKEAQIPVHPSNIMLVKLELDDDRKRIIDNKVVKTAESE
;
A
#
# COMPACT_ATOMS: atom_id res chain seq x y z
N MET A 1 -0.48 -13.00 -26.98
CA MET A 1 -0.68 -13.14 -25.51
C MET A 1 -2.16 -13.31 -25.21
N THR A 2 -2.52 -14.43 -24.64
CA THR A 2 -3.88 -14.64 -24.15
C THR A 2 -4.13 -13.76 -22.91
N LYS A 3 -5.10 -12.87 -22.99
CA LYS A 3 -5.54 -12.12 -21.80
C LYS A 3 -6.08 -13.11 -20.78
N LYS A 4 -5.49 -13.13 -19.58
CA LYS A 4 -6.07 -13.87 -18.46
C LYS A 4 -7.46 -13.31 -18.18
N ILE A 5 -8.47 -14.13 -18.38
CA ILE A 5 -9.85 -13.74 -18.09
C ILE A 5 -9.99 -13.70 -16.56
N SER A 6 -10.23 -12.50 -16.03
CA SER A 6 -10.51 -12.34 -14.61
C SER A 6 -11.94 -12.81 -14.31
N PRO A 7 -12.16 -13.59 -13.25
CA PRO A 7 -13.51 -14.01 -12.89
C PRO A 7 -14.35 -12.79 -12.50
N LYS A 8 -15.61 -12.77 -12.93
CA LYS A 8 -16.57 -11.68 -12.65
C LYS A 8 -17.34 -11.89 -11.35
N SER A 9 -17.47 -13.15 -10.90
CA SER A 9 -18.20 -13.46 -9.66
C SER A 9 -17.49 -12.88 -8.44
N PRO A 10 -18.19 -12.17 -7.54
CA PRO A 10 -17.59 -11.62 -6.32
C PRO A 10 -16.95 -12.69 -5.43
N GLY A 11 -17.59 -13.85 -5.31
CA GLY A 11 -17.03 -14.97 -4.53
C GLY A 11 -15.71 -15.48 -5.09
N LYS A 12 -15.59 -15.60 -6.40
CA LYS A 12 -14.35 -16.01 -7.06
C LYS A 12 -13.25 -14.96 -6.94
N GLN A 13 -13.59 -13.68 -6.96
CA GLN A 13 -12.63 -12.60 -6.76
C GLN A 13 -12.06 -12.62 -5.33
N ARG A 14 -12.89 -12.83 -4.32
CA ARG A 14 -12.43 -12.99 -2.93
C ARG A 14 -11.55 -14.23 -2.76
N LYS A 15 -11.92 -15.35 -3.37
CA LYS A 15 -11.13 -16.58 -3.38
C LYS A 15 -9.75 -16.37 -4.00
N ARG A 16 -9.67 -15.61 -5.08
CA ARG A 16 -8.41 -15.24 -5.75
C ARG A 16 -7.46 -14.52 -4.79
N ILE A 17 -7.96 -13.63 -3.94
CA ILE A 17 -7.14 -12.88 -3.00
C ILE A 17 -6.41 -13.82 -2.03
N TYR A 18 -7.10 -14.73 -1.36
CA TYR A 18 -6.46 -15.59 -0.36
C TYR A 18 -5.76 -16.82 -0.95
N LYS A 19 -6.10 -17.25 -2.17
CA LYS A 19 -5.42 -18.36 -2.86
C LYS A 19 -4.20 -17.92 -3.67
N SER A 20 -4.05 -16.63 -3.96
CA SER A 20 -2.90 -16.15 -4.72
C SER A 20 -1.59 -16.29 -3.92
N PRO A 21 -0.45 -16.51 -4.60
CA PRO A 21 0.84 -16.58 -3.93
C PRO A 21 1.22 -15.22 -3.33
N ILE A 22 2.05 -15.25 -2.28
CA ILE A 22 2.44 -14.04 -1.52
C ILE A 22 3.06 -12.96 -2.42
N HIS A 23 3.85 -13.34 -3.42
CA HIS A 23 4.45 -12.36 -4.33
C HIS A 23 3.43 -11.56 -5.14
N SER A 24 2.23 -12.12 -5.38
CA SER A 24 1.13 -11.40 -6.04
C SER A 24 0.45 -10.39 -5.11
N HIS A 25 0.52 -10.59 -3.80
CA HIS A 25 -0.03 -9.66 -2.81
C HIS A 25 0.72 -8.33 -2.76
N LYS A 26 1.99 -8.33 -3.14
CA LYS A 26 2.78 -7.10 -3.23
C LYS A 26 2.14 -6.04 -4.14
N LYS A 27 1.52 -6.46 -5.23
CA LYS A 27 0.80 -5.56 -6.13
C LYS A 27 -0.45 -4.96 -5.50
N MET A 28 -1.07 -5.67 -4.56
CA MET A 28 -2.26 -5.22 -3.86
C MET A 28 -1.95 -4.22 -2.74
N LEU A 29 -0.69 -4.09 -2.36
CA LEU A 29 -0.21 -3.14 -1.35
C LEU A 29 0.14 -1.76 -1.94
N LYS A 30 -0.34 -1.45 -3.12
CA LYS A 30 -0.14 -0.13 -3.73
C LYS A 30 -0.98 0.91 -3.01
N CYS A 31 -0.33 2.00 -2.64
CA CYS A 31 -0.95 3.17 -2.04
C CYS A 31 -0.82 4.36 -2.99
N ARG A 32 -1.81 5.24 -2.96
CA ARG A 32 -1.75 6.49 -3.70
C ARG A 32 -0.65 7.38 -3.12
N LEU A 33 0.08 8.05 -3.98
CA LEU A 33 1.03 9.09 -3.58
C LEU A 33 0.31 10.41 -3.35
N ASP A 34 0.82 11.22 -2.44
CA ASP A 34 0.39 12.61 -2.28
C ASP A 34 0.64 13.39 -3.57
N GLU A 35 -0.15 14.41 -3.83
CA GLU A 35 -0.06 15.22 -5.05
C GLU A 35 1.36 15.75 -5.29
N PHE A 36 2.01 16.20 -4.23
CA PHE A 36 3.40 16.66 -4.27
C PHE A 36 4.35 15.56 -4.75
N LEU A 37 4.22 14.35 -4.24
CA LEU A 37 5.04 13.21 -4.66
C LEU A 37 4.69 12.73 -6.07
N GLN A 38 3.43 12.84 -6.48
CA GLN A 38 3.02 12.52 -7.85
C GLN A 38 3.69 13.44 -8.87
N GLU A 39 3.79 14.73 -8.57
CA GLU A 39 4.48 15.71 -9.40
C GLU A 39 5.99 15.46 -9.42
N GLU A 40 6.59 15.18 -8.26
CA GLU A 40 8.04 14.98 -8.12
C GLU A 40 8.51 13.72 -8.87
N TYR A 41 7.80 12.61 -8.74
CA TYR A 41 8.21 11.32 -9.32
C TYR A 41 7.49 10.96 -10.62
N GLY A 42 6.45 11.67 -10.99
CA GLY A 42 5.66 11.36 -12.19
C GLY A 42 4.88 10.05 -12.09
N LEU A 43 4.61 9.57 -10.88
CA LEU A 43 3.89 8.32 -10.60
C LEU A 43 2.64 8.61 -9.79
N ARG A 44 1.58 7.84 -10.03
CA ARG A 44 0.32 7.97 -9.28
C ARG A 44 0.31 7.16 -7.98
N SER A 45 0.91 5.99 -8.00
CA SER A 45 0.90 5.07 -6.86
C SER A 45 2.19 4.28 -6.76
N LEU A 46 2.48 3.81 -5.56
CA LEU A 46 3.66 3.00 -5.27
C LEU A 46 3.33 1.99 -4.17
N VAL A 47 4.03 0.86 -4.17
CA VAL A 47 3.89 -0.14 -3.11
C VAL A 47 4.42 0.43 -1.79
N VAL A 48 3.62 0.33 -0.74
CA VAL A 48 4.01 0.78 0.60
C VAL A 48 5.14 -0.08 1.18
N LYS A 49 6.03 0.56 1.92
CA LYS A 49 7.17 -0.09 2.56
C LYS A 49 7.29 0.36 4.01
N LYS A 50 7.90 -0.48 4.85
CA LYS A 50 8.22 -0.12 6.24
C LYS A 50 9.07 1.16 6.28
N GLY A 51 8.71 2.08 7.15
CA GLY A 51 9.41 3.35 7.33
C GLY A 51 8.81 4.52 6.55
N ASP A 52 7.88 4.27 5.65
CA ASP A 52 7.17 5.32 4.92
C ASP A 52 6.29 6.14 5.85
N LEU A 53 6.22 7.45 5.63
CA LEU A 53 5.23 8.30 6.29
C LEU A 53 3.95 8.30 5.47
N VAL A 54 2.84 7.93 6.09
CA VAL A 54 1.54 7.83 5.43
C VAL A 54 0.48 8.63 6.19
N ARG A 55 -0.56 9.04 5.47
CA ARG A 55 -1.74 9.67 6.04
C ARG A 55 -2.94 8.76 5.83
N VAL A 56 -3.71 8.53 6.89
CA VAL A 56 -4.95 7.75 6.79
C VAL A 56 -6.06 8.64 6.23
N MET A 57 -6.70 8.19 5.15
CA MET A 57 -7.71 8.96 4.42
C MET A 57 -9.13 8.64 4.87
N ARG A 58 -9.38 7.45 5.40
CA ARG A 58 -10.72 6.96 5.76
C ARG A 58 -10.67 6.13 7.03
N GLY A 59 -11.77 6.13 7.76
CA GLY A 59 -11.96 5.34 8.96
C GLY A 59 -11.78 6.12 10.25
N GLN A 60 -11.62 5.42 11.34
CA GLN A 60 -11.51 5.99 12.70
C GLN A 60 -10.30 6.92 12.84
N PHE A 61 -9.20 6.63 12.15
CA PHE A 61 -7.95 7.39 12.22
C PHE A 61 -7.78 8.39 11.07
N ARG A 62 -8.87 8.80 10.46
CA ARG A 62 -8.87 9.77 9.35
C ARG A 62 -8.03 11.00 9.70
N ASP A 63 -7.25 11.47 8.71
CA ASP A 63 -6.35 12.63 8.80
C ASP A 63 -5.19 12.46 9.78
N THR A 64 -4.96 11.25 10.30
CA THR A 64 -3.80 10.94 11.14
C THR A 64 -2.61 10.55 10.27
N GLU A 65 -1.44 11.12 10.55
CA GLU A 65 -0.19 10.75 9.92
C GLU A 65 0.65 9.86 10.84
N GLY A 66 1.37 8.92 10.25
CA GLY A 66 2.25 8.05 11.02
C GLY A 66 3.18 7.25 10.12
N LYS A 67 4.26 6.76 10.71
CA LYS A 67 5.19 5.87 10.01
C LYS A 67 4.65 4.45 9.96
N VAL A 68 4.93 3.77 8.86
CA VAL A 68 4.63 2.35 8.71
C VAL A 68 5.59 1.53 9.57
N VAL A 69 5.05 0.80 10.52
CA VAL A 69 5.81 -0.07 11.42
C VAL A 69 6.01 -1.45 10.81
N ARG A 70 4.96 -1.98 10.19
CA ARG A 70 4.96 -3.31 9.60
C ARG A 70 3.99 -3.38 8.43
N VAL A 71 4.36 -4.16 7.42
CA VAL A 71 3.50 -4.49 6.29
C VAL A 71 3.24 -5.99 6.31
N ASP A 72 1.96 -6.39 6.35
CA ASP A 72 1.56 -7.79 6.31
C ASP A 72 1.13 -8.16 4.89
N TYR A 73 1.92 -8.99 4.23
CA TYR A 73 1.66 -9.40 2.86
C TYR A 73 0.55 -10.46 2.76
N SER A 74 0.38 -11.30 3.77
CA SER A 74 -0.61 -12.37 3.72
C SER A 74 -2.03 -11.85 3.87
N THR A 75 -2.25 -10.87 4.75
CA THR A 75 -3.56 -10.25 4.98
C THR A 75 -3.78 -8.97 4.20
N ILE A 76 -2.74 -8.46 3.53
CA ILE A 76 -2.77 -7.20 2.77
C ILE A 76 -3.19 -6.05 3.69
N ARG A 77 -2.45 -5.89 4.78
CA ARG A 77 -2.70 -4.85 5.78
C ARG A 77 -1.41 -4.13 6.16
N VAL A 78 -1.56 -2.89 6.55
CA VAL A 78 -0.45 -2.03 6.98
C VAL A 78 -0.68 -1.62 8.43
N TYR A 79 0.37 -1.69 9.22
CA TYR A 79 0.34 -1.29 10.64
C TYR A 79 1.10 0.02 10.80
N LEU A 80 0.43 1.01 11.38
CA LEU A 80 0.96 2.35 11.59
C LEU A 80 1.29 2.57 13.06
N GLU A 81 2.30 3.40 13.30
CA GLU A 81 2.67 3.84 14.65
C GLU A 81 1.54 4.59 15.36
N SER A 82 0.78 5.39 14.61
CA SER A 82 -0.31 6.24 15.14
C SER A 82 -1.66 5.56 15.24
N ALA A 83 -1.86 4.42 14.59
CA ALA A 83 -3.12 3.71 14.56
C ALA A 83 -3.12 2.57 15.58
N THR A 84 -3.33 2.91 16.85
CA THR A 84 -3.34 1.95 17.96
C THR A 84 -4.62 2.04 18.78
N THR A 85 -4.96 0.98 19.47
CA THR A 85 -6.06 0.93 20.43
C THR A 85 -5.62 0.23 21.70
N THR A 86 -6.24 0.57 22.82
CA THR A 86 -5.96 -0.06 24.10
C THR A 86 -6.90 -1.26 24.30
N LYS A 87 -6.30 -2.43 24.54
CA LYS A 87 -7.05 -3.64 24.87
C LYS A 87 -7.61 -3.56 26.28
N ALA A 88 -8.60 -4.43 26.60
CA ALA A 88 -9.20 -4.53 27.94
C ALA A 88 -8.17 -4.84 29.05
N ASP A 89 -7.08 -5.52 28.72
CA ASP A 89 -5.96 -5.83 29.66
C ASP A 89 -4.97 -4.68 29.86
N GLY A 90 -5.18 -3.54 29.21
CA GLY A 90 -4.32 -2.36 29.28
C GLY A 90 -3.18 -2.31 28.28
N LYS A 91 -2.99 -3.35 27.47
CA LYS A 91 -1.95 -3.38 26.43
C LYS A 91 -2.40 -2.65 25.18
N GLU A 92 -1.47 -1.94 24.54
CA GLU A 92 -1.72 -1.35 23.23
C GLU A 92 -1.65 -2.38 22.11
N ALA A 93 -2.58 -2.29 21.17
CA ALA A 93 -2.60 -3.10 19.96
C ALA A 93 -2.65 -2.20 18.74
N GLN A 94 -1.86 -2.55 17.72
CA GLN A 94 -1.90 -1.84 16.45
C GLN A 94 -3.11 -2.29 15.64
N ILE A 95 -3.81 -1.33 15.04
CA ILE A 95 -4.98 -1.59 14.19
C ILE A 95 -4.50 -1.73 12.74
N PRO A 96 -4.85 -2.86 12.06
CA PRO A 96 -4.52 -3.00 10.65
C PRO A 96 -5.33 -2.04 9.79
N VAL A 97 -4.66 -1.38 8.84
CA VAL A 97 -5.26 -0.46 7.89
C VAL A 97 -5.10 -1.01 6.48
N HIS A 98 -6.16 -0.96 5.68
CA HIS A 98 -6.09 -1.37 4.29
C HIS A 98 -5.28 -0.35 3.47
N PRO A 99 -4.40 -0.78 2.56
CA PRO A 99 -3.56 0.14 1.79
C PRO A 99 -4.32 1.13 0.92
N SER A 100 -5.56 0.83 0.52
CA SER A 100 -6.41 1.77 -0.22
C SER A 100 -6.87 2.99 0.61
N ASN A 101 -6.82 2.89 1.93
CA ASN A 101 -7.25 3.93 2.87
C ASN A 101 -6.10 4.83 3.32
N ILE A 102 -4.90 4.60 2.83
CA ILE A 102 -3.71 5.39 3.18
C ILE A 102 -3.12 6.05 1.94
N MET A 103 -2.45 7.16 2.16
CA MET A 103 -1.76 7.93 1.13
C MET A 103 -0.32 8.16 1.56
N LEU A 104 0.63 7.87 0.68
CA LEU A 104 2.05 8.07 0.95
C LEU A 104 2.38 9.57 0.92
N VAL A 105 2.87 10.09 2.03
CA VAL A 105 3.27 11.49 2.18
C VAL A 105 4.77 11.66 2.03
N LYS A 106 5.56 10.73 2.56
CA LYS A 106 7.02 10.72 2.46
C LYS A 106 7.51 9.30 2.27
N LEU A 107 8.45 9.11 1.36
CA LEU A 107 9.00 7.81 1.02
C LEU A 107 10.34 7.58 1.72
N GLU A 108 10.50 6.37 2.25
CA GLU A 108 11.81 5.85 2.64
C GLU A 108 12.48 5.31 1.38
N LEU A 109 13.50 6.02 0.90
CA LEU A 109 14.18 5.68 -0.35
C LEU A 109 15.41 4.80 -0.09
N ASP A 110 15.41 3.62 -0.67
CA ASP A 110 16.58 2.78 -0.80
C ASP A 110 16.92 2.59 -2.28
N ASP A 111 18.07 1.98 -2.57
CA ASP A 111 18.55 1.82 -3.95
C ASP A 111 17.58 1.00 -4.81
N ASP A 112 17.00 -0.05 -4.25
CA ASP A 112 16.05 -0.90 -4.96
C ASP A 112 14.76 -0.12 -5.29
N ARG A 113 14.30 0.69 -4.36
CA ARG A 113 13.10 1.50 -4.56
C ARG A 113 13.31 2.59 -5.61
N LYS A 114 14.49 3.21 -5.61
CA LYS A 114 14.88 4.17 -6.66
C LYS A 114 14.86 3.53 -8.04
N ARG A 115 15.41 2.32 -8.18
CA ARG A 115 15.36 1.57 -9.44
C ARG A 115 13.93 1.26 -9.89
N ILE A 116 13.06 0.88 -8.96
CA ILE A 116 11.64 0.61 -9.25
C ILE A 116 10.94 1.87 -9.74
N ILE A 117 11.19 3.01 -9.11
CA ILE A 117 10.62 4.31 -9.49
C ILE A 117 11.10 4.69 -10.89
N ASP A 118 12.39 4.62 -11.15
CA ASP A 118 12.98 4.97 -12.44
C ASP A 118 12.42 4.09 -13.58
N ASN A 119 12.32 2.79 -13.35
CA ASN A 119 11.74 1.86 -14.31
C ASN A 119 10.27 2.14 -14.61
N LYS A 120 9.49 2.54 -13.62
CA LYS A 120 8.08 2.90 -13.81
C LYS A 120 7.93 4.21 -14.59
N VAL A 121 8.76 5.20 -14.30
CA VAL A 121 8.76 6.48 -15.03
C VAL A 121 9.06 6.26 -16.50
N VAL A 122 10.08 5.45 -16.82
CA VAL A 122 10.43 5.10 -18.20
C VAL A 122 9.26 4.42 -18.92
N LYS A 123 8.64 3.43 -18.31
CA LYS A 123 7.48 2.72 -18.89
C LYS A 123 6.28 3.63 -19.11
N THR A 124 6.04 4.57 -18.23
CA THR A 124 4.96 5.54 -18.38
C THR A 124 5.23 6.48 -19.54
N ALA A 125 6.45 6.96 -19.69
CA ALA A 125 6.86 7.80 -20.81
C ALA A 125 6.76 7.07 -22.16
N GLU A 126 7.10 5.78 -22.22
CA GLU A 126 6.98 4.96 -23.43
C GLU A 126 5.53 4.66 -23.82
N SER A 127 4.60 4.65 -22.87
CA SER A 127 3.18 4.39 -23.12
C SER A 127 2.37 5.62 -23.54
N GLU A 128 2.93 6.80 -23.42
CA GLU A 128 2.38 8.05 -23.93
C GLU A 128 2.88 8.28 -25.37
#